data_6e46609a352d86f3a1e8cd7c4a4964dd
#
_entry.id   6e46609a352d86f3a1e8cd7c4a4964dd
#
_cell.length_a   1.000
_cell.length_b   1.000
_cell.length_c   1.000
_cell.angle_alpha   90.00
_cell.angle_beta   90.00
_cell.angle_gamma   90.00
#
_symmetry.space_group_name_H-M   'P 1'
#
loop_
_entity.id
_entity.type
_entity.pdbx_description
1 polymer ?
#
loop_
_entity_poly.entity_id
_entity_poly.type
_entity_poly.pdbx_seq_one_letter_code
_entity_poly.pdbx_strand_id
1 'polypeptide(L)'
;LGNQVTPKILFDFICNYAPHNNGVAKFAPYGLRKVEAGLLRDGFKREDVVVAHPDHIEKFIGPETEVVGTHEMDPLGMGPVTMTFTYGRKQMSYDEFYCRHLHQRINAAKKKTGSHAKVIAGGSGTWQYNYAPEKIGEYGLYAILEGELGGIAPEIDGHAGNFFNYLIDGQFENMDPFRKRKDFKVDIKEFKRSDKTHHGRFVNFWDRPDLDEIPEIVEPSMHGMIEVMRGCGRGCKFCDVTLRSLRYYSPEKVKKEIEVNIKKGGVDRAWIHSDDIFVYGMDPTTTKNMEPNRDALEELFTAIMSTGVKHTNPTHGTLAGAIADERLVPNLSKITNAGPNNLTGIQCGLETGSVRLIEKYADRKLAPYQPEEWHWVVKEAVKTLNENYWIPAFTLIMGLDNDETPEDGWETIRLISELEREQPDSMFTATPLTFVPIGLLEKSEFYDIGSGDDPTQLGVMYKTWQHNFKYGIKKFMTKTGQKGSVRRTAFNGLARTLGGIPLGAMEKFARRRGPKFERVIEKIKTNYW
;
A
#
# COMPACT_ATOMS: atom_id res chain seq x y z
N LEU A 1 -3.07 7.60 -11.13
CA LEU A 1 -3.05 8.24 -12.47
C LEU A 1 -3.73 9.61 -12.39
N GLY A 2 -3.12 10.64 -13.02
CA GLY A 2 -3.70 11.96 -13.12
C GLY A 2 -4.87 11.98 -14.11
N ASN A 3 -5.99 12.61 -13.75
CA ASN A 3 -7.21 12.64 -14.56
C ASN A 3 -7.08 13.46 -15.86
N GLN A 4 -6.10 14.36 -15.95
CA GLN A 4 -5.81 15.13 -17.15
C GLN A 4 -4.99 14.35 -18.19
N VAL A 5 -4.21 13.35 -17.76
CA VAL A 5 -3.35 12.54 -18.63
C VAL A 5 -4.05 11.27 -19.09
N THR A 6 -4.90 10.70 -18.23
CA THR A 6 -5.64 9.48 -18.53
C THR A 6 -7.12 9.81 -18.66
N PRO A 7 -7.71 9.76 -19.88
CA PRO A 7 -9.14 9.99 -20.05
C PRO A 7 -9.96 9.01 -19.21
N LYS A 8 -11.08 9.50 -18.63
CA LYS A 8 -11.96 8.69 -17.78
C LYS A 8 -12.41 7.39 -18.44
N ILE A 9 -12.76 7.42 -19.73
CA ILE A 9 -13.15 6.22 -20.49
C ILE A 9 -12.06 5.16 -20.49
N LEU A 10 -10.79 5.56 -20.64
CA LEU A 10 -9.65 4.64 -20.60
C LEU A 10 -9.41 4.12 -19.18
N PHE A 11 -9.56 4.99 -18.17
CA PHE A 11 -9.45 4.60 -16.77
C PHE A 11 -10.53 3.57 -16.40
N ASP A 12 -11.78 3.84 -16.73
CA ASP A 12 -12.92 2.93 -16.46
C ASP A 12 -12.80 1.60 -17.22
N PHE A 13 -12.17 1.60 -18.39
CA PHE A 13 -11.89 0.36 -19.14
C PHE A 13 -10.79 -0.50 -18.49
N ILE A 14 -9.79 0.15 -17.89
CA ILE A 14 -8.67 -0.55 -17.22
C ILE A 14 -9.08 -1.00 -15.82
N CYS A 15 -9.79 -0.15 -15.09
CA CYS A 15 -10.22 -0.37 -13.71
C CYS A 15 -11.70 -0.75 -13.68
N ASN A 16 -11.98 -2.04 -13.85
CA ASN A 16 -13.34 -2.56 -13.79
C ASN A 16 -13.95 -2.38 -12.39
N TYR A 17 -15.22 -1.98 -12.34
CA TYR A 17 -15.98 -1.93 -11.11
C TYR A 17 -16.14 -3.32 -10.48
N ALA A 18 -16.09 -3.36 -9.15
CA ALA A 18 -16.39 -4.59 -8.42
C ALA A 18 -17.86 -5.01 -8.65
N PRO A 19 -18.15 -6.31 -8.79
CA PRO A 19 -19.53 -6.75 -8.94
C PRO A 19 -20.33 -6.52 -7.65
N HIS A 20 -21.64 -6.28 -7.82
CA HIS A 20 -22.57 -6.05 -6.71
C HIS A 20 -23.88 -6.80 -6.93
N ASN A 21 -24.59 -7.06 -5.84
CA ASN A 21 -25.97 -7.56 -5.86
C ASN A 21 -26.90 -6.48 -5.31
N ASN A 22 -27.73 -5.91 -6.15
CA ASN A 22 -28.66 -4.83 -5.81
C ASN A 22 -28.02 -3.65 -5.04
N GLY A 23 -26.77 -3.35 -5.31
CA GLY A 23 -25.99 -2.29 -4.66
C GLY A 23 -25.16 -2.74 -3.46
N VAL A 24 -25.35 -3.96 -2.95
CA VAL A 24 -24.47 -4.56 -1.95
C VAL A 24 -23.20 -5.08 -2.64
N ALA A 25 -22.04 -4.65 -2.19
CA ALA A 25 -20.77 -5.00 -2.79
C ALA A 25 -20.45 -6.50 -2.61
N LYS A 26 -20.18 -7.21 -3.70
CA LYS A 26 -19.72 -8.60 -3.63
C LYS A 26 -18.31 -8.66 -3.05
N PHE A 27 -17.43 -7.78 -3.50
CA PHE A 27 -16.07 -7.64 -2.97
C PHE A 27 -15.87 -6.25 -2.39
N ALA A 28 -15.10 -6.15 -1.31
CA ALA A 28 -14.76 -4.88 -0.69
C ALA A 28 -13.31 -4.88 -0.20
N PRO A 29 -12.71 -3.70 0.07
CA PRO A 29 -11.42 -3.61 0.74
C PRO A 29 -11.39 -4.45 2.02
N TYR A 30 -10.28 -5.12 2.26
CA TYR A 30 -10.14 -6.03 3.40
C TYR A 30 -10.44 -5.35 4.75
N GLY A 31 -9.97 -4.11 4.95
CA GLY A 31 -10.27 -3.34 6.16
C GLY A 31 -11.77 -3.13 6.40
N LEU A 32 -12.58 -2.86 5.36
CA LEU A 32 -14.04 -2.79 5.49
C LEU A 32 -14.65 -4.14 5.87
N ARG A 33 -14.15 -5.24 5.32
CA ARG A 33 -14.60 -6.58 5.70
C ARG A 33 -14.29 -6.93 7.15
N LYS A 34 -13.16 -6.42 7.68
CA LYS A 34 -12.82 -6.55 9.11
C LYS A 34 -13.77 -5.75 10.00
N VAL A 35 -14.09 -4.51 9.63
CA VAL A 35 -15.07 -3.71 10.38
C VAL A 35 -16.46 -4.36 10.34
N GLU A 36 -16.92 -4.81 9.17
CA GLU A 36 -18.17 -5.58 9.01
C GLU A 36 -18.19 -6.79 9.96
N ALA A 37 -17.14 -7.60 9.95
CA ALA A 37 -17.02 -8.79 10.79
C ALA A 37 -17.01 -8.43 12.30
N GLY A 38 -16.31 -7.35 12.66
CA GLY A 38 -16.27 -6.83 14.03
C GLY A 38 -17.65 -6.43 14.55
N LEU A 39 -18.40 -5.67 13.76
CA LEU A 39 -19.76 -5.25 14.12
C LEU A 39 -20.70 -6.44 14.30
N LEU A 40 -20.65 -7.41 13.38
CA LEU A 40 -21.49 -8.62 13.48
C LEU A 40 -21.14 -9.48 14.71
N ARG A 41 -19.86 -9.63 15.02
CA ARG A 41 -19.40 -10.31 16.24
C ARG A 41 -19.93 -9.60 17.49
N ASP A 42 -19.92 -8.27 17.49
CA ASP A 42 -20.26 -7.43 18.63
C ASP A 42 -21.79 -7.22 18.78
N GLY A 43 -22.61 -7.97 18.02
CA GLY A 43 -24.06 -8.06 18.21
C GLY A 43 -24.90 -7.21 17.26
N PHE A 44 -24.32 -6.49 16.31
CA PHE A 44 -25.08 -5.85 15.25
C PHE A 44 -25.70 -6.92 14.32
N LYS A 45 -26.95 -6.74 13.92
CA LYS A 45 -27.60 -7.68 13.04
C LYS A 45 -27.13 -7.54 11.60
N ARG A 46 -27.21 -8.63 10.84
CA ARG A 46 -26.79 -8.64 9.44
C ARG A 46 -27.55 -7.63 8.56
N GLU A 47 -28.83 -7.44 8.85
CA GLU A 47 -29.70 -6.47 8.16
C GLU A 47 -29.31 -5.00 8.45
N ASP A 48 -28.64 -4.73 9.58
CA ASP A 48 -28.24 -3.38 10.00
C ASP A 48 -26.85 -2.98 9.48
N VAL A 49 -26.05 -3.95 8.99
CA VAL A 49 -24.68 -3.71 8.52
C VAL A 49 -24.56 -4.03 7.04
N VAL A 50 -24.37 -3.00 6.21
CA VAL A 50 -24.26 -3.15 4.75
C VAL A 50 -22.96 -2.58 4.25
N VAL A 51 -22.19 -3.38 3.51
CA VAL A 51 -21.07 -2.88 2.70
C VAL A 51 -21.60 -2.54 1.31
N ALA A 52 -21.85 -1.25 1.10
CA ALA A 52 -22.44 -0.74 -0.13
C ALA A 52 -21.39 -0.60 -1.24
N HIS A 53 -21.81 -0.87 -2.49
CA HIS A 53 -21.02 -0.51 -3.65
C HIS A 53 -21.04 1.01 -3.82
N PRO A 54 -19.89 1.69 -4.05
CA PRO A 54 -19.82 3.15 -4.13
C PRO A 54 -20.83 3.77 -5.12
N ASP A 55 -21.09 3.14 -6.28
CA ASP A 55 -22.04 3.64 -7.27
C ASP A 55 -23.51 3.51 -6.90
N HIS A 56 -23.80 2.87 -5.76
CA HIS A 56 -25.16 2.64 -5.29
C HIS A 56 -25.38 3.11 -3.85
N ILE A 57 -24.47 3.94 -3.32
CA ILE A 57 -24.50 4.37 -1.92
C ILE A 57 -25.83 5.04 -1.53
N GLU A 58 -26.46 5.75 -2.45
CA GLU A 58 -27.73 6.46 -2.22
C GLU A 58 -28.89 5.53 -1.85
N LYS A 59 -28.82 4.25 -2.21
CA LYS A 59 -29.85 3.26 -1.86
C LYS A 59 -29.88 2.93 -0.37
N PHE A 60 -28.77 3.17 0.32
CA PHE A 60 -28.56 2.78 1.71
C PHE A 60 -28.54 3.97 2.68
N ILE A 61 -28.75 5.20 2.15
CA ILE A 61 -28.80 6.41 2.98
C ILE A 61 -30.24 6.88 3.09
N GLY A 62 -30.83 6.67 4.26
CA GLY A 62 -32.20 7.04 4.60
C GLY A 62 -32.30 7.64 6.00
N PRO A 63 -33.54 7.95 6.47
CA PRO A 63 -33.75 8.48 7.81
C PRO A 63 -33.24 7.55 8.93
N GLU A 64 -33.30 6.23 8.71
CA GLU A 64 -32.87 5.19 9.65
C GLU A 64 -31.36 4.91 9.60
N THR A 65 -30.61 5.57 8.69
CA THR A 65 -29.17 5.36 8.61
C THR A 65 -28.47 6.18 9.67
N GLU A 66 -27.82 5.53 10.61
CA GLU A 66 -27.14 6.18 11.74
C GLU A 66 -25.69 6.56 11.41
N VAL A 67 -24.96 5.66 10.74
CA VAL A 67 -23.55 5.86 10.43
C VAL A 67 -23.25 5.47 8.98
N VAL A 68 -22.43 6.27 8.30
CA VAL A 68 -21.83 5.94 7.00
C VAL A 68 -20.31 5.94 7.17
N GLY A 69 -19.69 4.77 7.07
CA GLY A 69 -18.23 4.62 7.13
C GLY A 69 -17.60 4.52 5.75
N THR A 70 -16.49 5.22 5.53
CA THR A 70 -15.66 5.12 4.33
C THR A 70 -14.30 4.52 4.67
N HIS A 71 -13.74 3.76 3.73
CA HIS A 71 -12.36 3.25 3.80
C HIS A 71 -11.51 3.97 2.74
N GLU A 72 -10.47 4.64 3.20
CA GLU A 72 -9.71 5.56 2.37
C GLU A 72 -8.21 5.24 2.40
N MET A 73 -7.62 5.03 1.23
CA MET A 73 -6.18 4.75 1.08
C MET A 73 -5.39 5.99 0.66
N ASP A 74 -5.95 6.81 -0.23
CA ASP A 74 -5.29 8.01 -0.75
C ASP A 74 -6.32 9.11 -1.07
N PRO A 75 -7.09 9.55 -0.05
CA PRO A 75 -8.28 10.39 -0.23
C PRO A 75 -7.98 11.76 -0.86
N LEU A 76 -6.79 12.29 -0.65
CA LEU A 76 -6.40 13.62 -1.11
C LEU A 76 -5.23 13.57 -2.12
N GLY A 77 -4.87 12.39 -2.60
CA GLY A 77 -3.82 12.24 -3.58
C GLY A 77 -2.41 12.57 -3.07
N MET A 78 -2.14 12.35 -1.78
CA MET A 78 -0.86 12.67 -1.15
C MET A 78 0.05 11.44 -0.96
N GLY A 79 -0.40 10.25 -1.34
CA GLY A 79 0.43 9.05 -1.27
C GLY A 79 1.63 9.10 -2.22
N PRO A 80 2.76 8.44 -1.90
CA PRO A 80 4.00 8.53 -2.69
C PRO A 80 3.82 8.23 -4.18
N VAL A 81 3.02 7.21 -4.50
CA VAL A 81 2.69 6.85 -5.90
C VAL A 81 1.94 7.98 -6.59
N THR A 82 0.91 8.49 -5.94
CA THR A 82 0.08 9.56 -6.50
C THR A 82 0.86 10.85 -6.65
N MET A 83 1.64 11.25 -5.64
CA MET A 83 2.52 12.43 -5.71
C MET A 83 3.46 12.34 -6.92
N THR A 84 4.05 11.17 -7.16
CA THR A 84 4.94 10.95 -8.31
C THR A 84 4.19 11.11 -9.63
N PHE A 85 3.07 10.41 -9.82
CA PHE A 85 2.36 10.37 -11.10
C PHE A 85 1.45 11.58 -11.36
N THR A 86 1.25 12.44 -10.38
CA THR A 86 0.55 13.72 -10.53
C THR A 86 1.49 14.93 -10.53
N TYR A 87 2.80 14.69 -10.52
CA TYR A 87 3.83 15.73 -10.45
C TYR A 87 3.65 16.66 -9.24
N GLY A 88 3.57 16.07 -8.04
CA GLY A 88 3.36 16.87 -6.83
C GLY A 88 1.96 17.49 -6.75
N ARG A 89 0.92 16.73 -7.13
CA ARG A 89 -0.48 17.18 -7.15
C ARG A 89 -0.78 18.34 -8.11
N LYS A 90 0.05 18.58 -9.13
CA LYS A 90 -0.27 19.51 -10.22
C LYS A 90 -1.47 19.06 -11.07
N GLN A 91 -1.87 17.80 -10.90
CA GLN A 91 -3.06 17.20 -11.48
C GLN A 91 -3.80 16.45 -10.38
N MET A 92 -5.13 16.48 -10.43
CA MET A 92 -5.96 15.66 -9.55
C MET A 92 -5.78 14.18 -9.89
N SER A 93 -5.59 13.32 -8.90
CA SER A 93 -5.59 11.88 -9.10
C SER A 93 -6.99 11.32 -9.25
N TYR A 94 -7.13 10.09 -9.78
CA TYR A 94 -8.42 9.41 -9.76
C TYR A 94 -8.82 8.98 -8.35
N ASP A 95 -7.87 8.70 -7.45
CA ASP A 95 -8.15 8.42 -6.05
C ASP A 95 -8.85 9.59 -5.37
N GLU A 96 -8.26 10.79 -5.46
CA GLU A 96 -8.87 12.03 -4.96
C GLU A 96 -10.20 12.33 -5.65
N PHE A 97 -10.29 12.15 -6.97
CA PHE A 97 -11.52 12.39 -7.74
C PHE A 97 -12.67 11.51 -7.26
N TYR A 98 -12.44 10.18 -7.12
CA TYR A 98 -13.51 9.26 -6.70
C TYR A 98 -13.84 9.40 -5.23
N CYS A 99 -12.87 9.66 -4.36
CA CYS A 99 -13.10 9.95 -2.94
C CYS A 99 -14.00 11.19 -2.79
N ARG A 100 -13.63 12.28 -3.42
CA ARG A 100 -14.43 13.52 -3.45
C ARG A 100 -15.84 13.29 -3.99
N HIS A 101 -15.96 12.56 -5.10
CA HIS A 101 -17.25 12.26 -5.71
C HIS A 101 -18.13 11.39 -4.80
N LEU A 102 -17.57 10.40 -4.11
CA LEU A 102 -18.28 9.58 -3.14
C LEU A 102 -18.86 10.43 -2.01
N HIS A 103 -18.06 11.30 -1.39
CA HIS A 103 -18.53 12.19 -0.32
C HIS A 103 -19.59 13.18 -0.78
N GLN A 104 -19.45 13.72 -1.99
CA GLN A 104 -20.50 14.58 -2.59
C GLN A 104 -21.83 13.82 -2.73
N ARG A 105 -21.81 12.57 -3.16
CA ARG A 105 -23.00 11.72 -3.30
C ARG A 105 -23.60 11.36 -1.95
N ILE A 106 -22.79 11.02 -0.96
CA ILE A 106 -23.24 10.77 0.42
C ILE A 106 -23.98 12.01 0.96
N ASN A 107 -23.38 13.19 0.86
CA ASN A 107 -23.98 14.42 1.33
C ASN A 107 -25.27 14.78 0.59
N ALA A 108 -25.33 14.58 -0.72
CA ALA A 108 -26.53 14.78 -1.52
C ALA A 108 -27.65 13.81 -1.13
N ALA A 109 -27.33 12.54 -0.90
CA ALA A 109 -28.29 11.54 -0.44
C ALA A 109 -28.85 11.87 0.95
N LYS A 110 -27.99 12.24 1.90
CA LYS A 110 -28.41 12.71 3.24
C LYS A 110 -29.37 13.88 3.16
N LYS A 111 -29.03 14.89 2.36
CA LYS A 111 -29.91 16.07 2.16
C LYS A 111 -31.25 15.69 1.55
N LYS A 112 -31.24 14.79 0.54
CA LYS A 112 -32.45 14.35 -0.16
C LYS A 112 -33.40 13.55 0.73
N THR A 113 -32.86 12.71 1.61
CA THR A 113 -33.63 11.78 2.46
C THR A 113 -33.93 12.35 3.85
N GLY A 114 -33.30 13.48 4.23
CA GLY A 114 -33.37 14.00 5.59
C GLY A 114 -32.54 13.18 6.60
N SER A 115 -31.61 12.36 6.14
CA SER A 115 -30.78 11.52 7.01
C SER A 115 -29.82 12.34 7.86
N HIS A 116 -29.75 12.01 9.14
CA HIS A 116 -28.82 12.57 10.12
C HIS A 116 -27.55 11.72 10.29
N ALA A 117 -27.33 10.73 9.44
CA ALA A 117 -26.21 9.81 9.54
C ALA A 117 -24.87 10.53 9.77
N LYS A 118 -24.09 10.04 10.72
CA LYS A 118 -22.72 10.50 10.95
C LYS A 118 -21.80 9.88 9.92
N VAL A 119 -21.04 10.68 9.18
CA VAL A 119 -20.08 10.21 8.17
C VAL A 119 -18.71 10.12 8.81
N ILE A 120 -18.11 8.95 8.83
CA ILE A 120 -16.77 8.70 9.38
C ILE A 120 -15.84 8.17 8.31
N ALA A 121 -14.58 8.56 8.34
CA ALA A 121 -13.53 8.06 7.46
C ALA A 121 -12.47 7.31 8.25
N GLY A 122 -12.08 6.14 7.75
CA GLY A 122 -10.98 5.33 8.27
C GLY A 122 -10.11 4.80 7.14
N GLY A 123 -9.03 4.13 7.47
CA GLY A 123 -8.10 3.55 6.52
C GLY A 123 -6.73 4.20 6.54
N SER A 124 -5.79 3.62 5.79
CA SER A 124 -4.37 4.00 5.85
C SER A 124 -4.06 5.39 5.29
N GLY A 125 -4.98 6.02 4.57
CA GLY A 125 -4.81 7.35 3.99
C GLY A 125 -5.30 8.51 4.85
N THR A 126 -5.90 8.25 6.01
CA THR A 126 -6.53 9.29 6.85
C THR A 126 -5.55 10.35 7.37
N TRP A 127 -4.26 10.01 7.50
CA TRP A 127 -3.21 10.96 7.84
C TRP A 127 -3.17 12.20 6.93
N GLN A 128 -3.68 12.09 5.69
CA GLN A 128 -3.69 13.19 4.72
C GLN A 128 -4.57 14.37 5.17
N TYR A 129 -5.60 14.10 5.96
CA TYR A 129 -6.45 15.16 6.53
C TYR A 129 -5.72 16.06 7.53
N ASN A 130 -4.59 15.62 8.10
CA ASN A 130 -3.74 16.47 8.92
C ASN A 130 -3.10 17.61 8.12
N TYR A 131 -2.88 17.40 6.80
CA TYR A 131 -2.32 18.40 5.88
C TYR A 131 -3.38 19.25 5.16
N ALA A 132 -4.64 18.81 5.15
CA ALA A 132 -5.74 19.51 4.50
C ALA A 132 -7.04 19.39 5.34
N PRO A 133 -7.04 19.94 6.57
CA PRO A 133 -8.16 19.78 7.51
C PRO A 133 -9.47 20.41 7.02
N GLU A 134 -9.40 21.38 6.10
CA GLU A 134 -10.58 21.97 5.47
C GLU A 134 -11.41 20.93 4.69
N LYS A 135 -10.79 19.84 4.26
CA LYS A 135 -11.48 18.75 3.54
C LYS A 135 -12.44 17.98 4.45
N ILE A 136 -12.21 17.95 5.74
CA ILE A 136 -13.11 17.33 6.72
C ILE A 136 -14.51 17.95 6.60
N GLY A 137 -14.58 19.29 6.62
CA GLY A 137 -15.83 20.01 6.44
C GLY A 137 -16.39 19.91 5.00
N GLU A 138 -15.53 20.00 3.97
CA GLU A 138 -15.94 19.88 2.56
C GLU A 138 -16.60 18.51 2.29
N TYR A 139 -16.04 17.44 2.87
CA TYR A 139 -16.55 16.07 2.69
C TYR A 139 -17.68 15.73 3.66
N GLY A 140 -18.01 16.63 4.61
CA GLY A 140 -19.07 16.42 5.59
C GLY A 140 -18.73 15.32 6.60
N LEU A 141 -17.45 15.13 6.90
CA LEU A 141 -16.98 14.11 7.83
C LEU A 141 -17.26 14.55 9.28
N TYR A 142 -17.88 13.64 10.02
CA TYR A 142 -18.11 13.79 11.46
C TYR A 142 -16.84 13.47 12.26
N ALA A 143 -16.12 12.41 11.86
CA ALA A 143 -14.85 12.03 12.47
C ALA A 143 -13.91 11.31 11.49
N ILE A 144 -12.61 11.44 11.74
CA ILE A 144 -11.52 10.70 11.12
C ILE A 144 -11.02 9.68 12.13
N LEU A 145 -10.91 8.42 11.72
CA LEU A 145 -10.47 7.32 12.58
C LEU A 145 -9.05 6.90 12.22
N GLU A 146 -8.17 6.96 13.20
CA GLU A 146 -6.79 6.49 13.10
C GLU A 146 -6.55 5.36 14.10
N GLY A 147 -5.72 4.39 13.75
CA GLY A 147 -5.43 3.23 14.59
C GLY A 147 -6.18 1.98 14.16
N GLU A 148 -6.43 1.05 15.09
CA GLU A 148 -6.96 -0.26 14.79
C GLU A 148 -8.35 -0.46 15.40
N LEU A 149 -9.33 -0.77 14.55
CA LEU A 149 -10.69 -1.08 14.96
C LEU A 149 -10.96 -2.58 14.75
N GLY A 150 -11.49 -3.26 15.78
CA GLY A 150 -11.88 -4.66 15.67
C GLY A 150 -11.38 -5.58 16.79
N GLY A 151 -10.75 -5.05 17.84
CA GLY A 151 -10.38 -5.84 19.01
C GLY A 151 -11.59 -6.47 19.71
N ILE A 152 -11.37 -7.54 20.47
CA ILE A 152 -12.42 -8.37 21.06
C ILE A 152 -12.82 -7.90 22.47
N ALA A 153 -11.87 -7.38 23.24
CA ALA A 153 -12.13 -6.99 24.62
C ALA A 153 -12.94 -5.69 24.65
N PRO A 154 -14.11 -5.67 25.33
CA PRO A 154 -14.97 -4.50 25.37
C PRO A 154 -14.33 -3.26 26.00
N GLU A 155 -13.28 -3.45 26.79
CA GLU A 155 -12.53 -2.40 27.46
C GLU A 155 -11.51 -1.70 26.58
N ILE A 156 -11.16 -2.27 25.42
CA ILE A 156 -10.21 -1.64 24.50
C ILE A 156 -10.87 -0.55 23.67
N ASP A 157 -10.11 0.47 23.33
CA ASP A 157 -10.63 1.64 22.62
C ASP A 157 -11.04 1.33 21.16
N GLY A 158 -10.43 0.31 20.55
CA GLY A 158 -10.73 -0.19 19.19
C GLY A 158 -11.84 -1.23 19.11
N HIS A 159 -12.63 -1.48 20.16
CA HIS A 159 -13.78 -2.39 20.11
C HIS A 159 -14.88 -1.83 19.19
N ALA A 160 -15.13 -2.52 18.06
CA ALA A 160 -15.98 -1.98 16.99
C ALA A 160 -17.42 -1.70 17.48
N GLY A 161 -18.04 -2.66 18.16
CA GLY A 161 -19.42 -2.53 18.65
C GLY A 161 -19.58 -1.37 19.61
N ASN A 162 -18.70 -1.24 20.60
CA ASN A 162 -18.75 -0.15 21.55
C ASN A 162 -18.57 1.21 20.86
N PHE A 163 -17.60 1.33 19.97
CA PHE A 163 -17.35 2.57 19.24
C PHE A 163 -18.58 2.99 18.41
N PHE A 164 -19.20 2.07 17.67
CA PHE A 164 -20.37 2.38 16.86
C PHE A 164 -21.61 2.68 17.73
N ASN A 165 -21.81 1.98 18.84
CA ASN A 165 -22.88 2.31 19.79
C ASN A 165 -22.72 3.73 20.35
N TYR A 166 -21.51 4.15 20.73
CA TYR A 166 -21.27 5.55 21.16
C TYR A 166 -21.57 6.56 20.06
N LEU A 167 -21.27 6.23 18.79
CA LEU A 167 -21.65 7.08 17.67
C LEU A 167 -23.18 7.21 17.55
N ILE A 168 -23.90 6.09 17.61
CA ILE A 168 -25.37 6.02 17.46
C ILE A 168 -26.06 6.76 18.60
N ASP A 169 -25.70 6.48 19.84
CA ASP A 169 -26.34 7.03 21.05
C ASP A 169 -26.05 8.53 21.30
N GLY A 170 -25.27 9.17 20.42
CA GLY A 170 -24.88 10.58 20.57
C GLY A 170 -23.91 10.83 21.73
N GLN A 171 -23.47 9.79 22.42
CA GLN A 171 -22.55 9.88 23.56
C GLN A 171 -21.12 10.24 23.12
N PHE A 172 -20.83 10.19 21.82
CA PHE A 172 -19.56 10.60 21.26
C PHE A 172 -19.20 12.06 21.56
N GLU A 173 -20.21 12.93 21.75
CA GLU A 173 -20.01 14.33 22.15
C GLU A 173 -19.61 14.47 23.61
N ASN A 174 -19.98 13.48 24.44
CA ASN A 174 -19.64 13.36 25.84
C ASN A 174 -18.46 12.41 26.11
N MET A 175 -17.54 12.25 25.15
CA MET A 175 -16.37 11.35 25.28
C MET A 175 -15.35 11.77 26.35
N ASP A 176 -15.69 12.68 27.25
CA ASP A 176 -15.05 12.81 28.57
C ASP A 176 -14.98 11.49 29.38
N PRO A 177 -15.93 10.53 29.26
CA PRO A 177 -15.75 9.22 29.87
C PRO A 177 -14.58 8.41 29.32
N PHE A 178 -14.24 8.54 28.02
CA PHE A 178 -13.05 7.90 27.44
C PHE A 178 -11.75 8.58 27.89
N ARG A 179 -11.72 9.89 27.99
CA ARG A 179 -10.57 10.63 28.54
C ARG A 179 -10.34 10.35 30.03
N LYS A 180 -11.37 9.97 30.81
CA LYS A 180 -11.29 9.74 32.24
C LYS A 180 -11.06 8.28 32.64
N ARG A 181 -11.27 7.32 31.76
CA ARG A 181 -10.88 5.93 32.03
C ARG A 181 -9.37 5.82 31.95
N LYS A 182 -8.72 5.48 33.05
CA LYS A 182 -7.25 5.25 33.10
C LYS A 182 -6.74 4.23 32.08
N ASP A 183 -7.64 3.42 31.54
CA ASP A 183 -7.38 2.27 30.69
C ASP A 183 -7.64 2.57 29.20
N PHE A 184 -8.25 3.72 28.86
CA PHE A 184 -8.52 4.13 27.48
C PHE A 184 -7.64 5.31 27.10
N LYS A 185 -6.74 5.09 26.16
CA LYS A 185 -5.88 6.12 25.57
C LYS A 185 -6.44 6.57 24.22
N VAL A 186 -7.69 7.05 24.21
CA VAL A 186 -8.22 7.73 23.01
C VAL A 186 -7.82 9.18 23.07
N ASP A 187 -7.06 9.62 22.10
CA ASP A 187 -6.75 11.04 21.90
C ASP A 187 -7.71 11.61 20.86
N ILE A 188 -8.56 12.57 21.28
CA ILE A 188 -9.47 13.26 20.37
C ILE A 188 -8.96 14.67 20.20
N LYS A 189 -8.45 14.96 19.01
CA LYS A 189 -8.10 16.32 18.61
C LYS A 189 -9.30 16.94 17.91
N GLU A 190 -9.87 17.96 18.52
CA GLU A 190 -10.89 18.78 17.87
C GLU A 190 -10.22 19.76 16.91
N PHE A 191 -10.67 19.76 15.67
CA PHE A 191 -10.30 20.75 14.68
C PHE A 191 -11.37 21.85 14.68
N LYS A 192 -11.01 23.05 15.15
CA LYS A 192 -11.87 24.25 15.06
C LYS A 192 -11.46 25.02 13.81
N ARG A 193 -12.33 25.08 12.82
CA ARG A 193 -12.19 26.01 11.72
C ARG A 193 -12.49 27.44 12.20
N SER A 194 -11.76 28.42 11.67
CA SER A 194 -11.94 29.84 12.02
C SER A 194 -13.32 30.41 11.70
N ASP A 195 -14.12 29.72 10.88
CA ASP A 195 -15.47 30.13 10.43
C ASP A 195 -16.62 29.54 11.26
N LYS A 196 -16.35 28.91 12.38
CA LYS A 196 -17.33 28.36 13.38
C LYS A 196 -18.34 27.33 12.85
N THR A 197 -18.30 26.89 11.60
CA THR A 197 -19.38 26.11 10.97
C THR A 197 -19.08 24.60 10.85
N HIS A 198 -17.84 24.17 11.01
CA HIS A 198 -17.49 22.75 10.88
C HIS A 198 -16.51 22.33 11.97
N HIS A 199 -16.92 21.36 12.77
CA HIS A 199 -16.06 20.67 13.73
C HIS A 199 -15.63 19.34 13.12
N GLY A 200 -14.34 19.16 12.88
CA GLY A 200 -13.74 17.86 12.55
C GLY A 200 -13.15 17.25 13.82
N ARG A 201 -13.19 15.92 13.94
CA ARG A 201 -12.63 15.17 15.03
C ARG A 201 -11.69 14.11 14.49
N PHE A 202 -10.45 14.08 15.04
CA PHE A 202 -9.54 12.97 14.88
C PHE A 202 -9.66 12.06 16.10
N VAL A 203 -9.94 10.78 15.86
CA VAL A 203 -10.05 9.75 16.90
C VAL A 203 -8.92 8.77 16.71
N ASN A 204 -7.97 8.75 17.63
CA ASN A 204 -6.85 7.81 17.61
C ASN A 204 -7.13 6.66 18.58
N PHE A 205 -7.13 5.43 18.06
CA PHE A 205 -7.15 4.21 18.83
C PHE A 205 -5.71 3.79 19.14
N TRP A 206 -5.37 3.70 20.41
CA TRP A 206 -4.01 3.39 20.87
C TRP A 206 -3.79 1.90 21.20
N ASP A 207 -4.89 1.20 21.52
CA ASP A 207 -4.80 -0.22 21.80
C ASP A 207 -4.42 -1.02 20.57
N ARG A 208 -3.65 -2.06 20.79
CA ARG A 208 -3.14 -2.95 19.74
C ARG A 208 -3.55 -4.37 20.10
N PRO A 209 -4.75 -4.80 19.69
CA PRO A 209 -5.24 -6.14 19.99
C PRO A 209 -4.34 -7.21 19.38
N ASP A 210 -4.35 -8.40 19.98
CA ASP A 210 -3.80 -9.57 19.30
C ASP A 210 -4.53 -9.75 17.95
N LEU A 211 -3.80 -10.07 16.90
CA LEU A 211 -4.42 -10.18 15.58
C LEU A 211 -5.39 -11.35 15.51
N ASP A 212 -5.16 -12.41 16.27
CA ASP A 212 -6.07 -13.55 16.34
C ASP A 212 -7.39 -13.25 17.07
N GLU A 213 -7.44 -12.16 17.83
CA GLU A 213 -8.69 -11.67 18.42
C GLU A 213 -9.57 -10.92 17.42
N ILE A 214 -9.00 -10.33 16.38
CA ILE A 214 -9.77 -9.63 15.34
C ILE A 214 -10.55 -10.67 14.52
N PRO A 215 -11.88 -10.56 14.36
CA PRO A 215 -12.68 -11.60 13.73
C PRO A 215 -12.29 -11.86 12.27
N GLU A 216 -12.51 -13.10 11.81
CA GLU A 216 -12.37 -13.46 10.41
C GLU A 216 -13.39 -12.71 9.55
N ILE A 217 -13.01 -12.39 8.30
CA ILE A 217 -13.95 -11.79 7.35
C ILE A 217 -15.13 -12.74 7.10
N VAL A 218 -16.33 -12.17 6.96
CA VAL A 218 -17.57 -12.93 6.70
C VAL A 218 -17.98 -12.88 5.23
N GLU A 219 -17.49 -11.92 4.47
CA GLU A 219 -17.72 -11.77 3.03
C GLU A 219 -16.39 -11.52 2.29
N PRO A 220 -16.33 -11.79 0.96
CA PRO A 220 -15.07 -11.77 0.23
C PRO A 220 -14.39 -10.41 0.17
N SER A 221 -13.07 -10.42 0.31
CA SER A 221 -12.21 -9.27 0.07
C SER A 221 -11.86 -9.10 -1.41
N MET A 222 -11.49 -7.89 -1.81
CA MET A 222 -11.03 -7.61 -3.18
C MET A 222 -9.76 -8.43 -3.49
N HIS A 223 -9.75 -9.04 -4.67
CA HIS A 223 -8.64 -9.84 -5.19
C HIS A 223 -8.23 -11.03 -4.32
N GLY A 224 -9.06 -11.47 -3.36
CA GLY A 224 -8.69 -12.49 -2.40
C GLY A 224 -7.63 -12.04 -1.40
N MET A 225 -7.55 -10.73 -1.15
CA MET A 225 -6.60 -10.17 -0.19
C MET A 225 -6.93 -10.63 1.21
N ILE A 226 -5.91 -11.08 1.92
CA ILE A 226 -5.93 -11.39 3.35
C ILE A 226 -4.69 -10.79 3.99
N GLU A 227 -4.75 -10.53 5.28
CA GLU A 227 -3.63 -10.02 6.06
C GLU A 227 -3.00 -11.14 6.88
N VAL A 228 -1.67 -11.19 6.95
CA VAL A 228 -0.97 -12.21 7.74
C VAL A 228 -0.17 -11.60 8.91
N MET A 229 0.11 -10.30 8.85
CA MET A 229 0.89 -9.63 9.89
C MET A 229 0.71 -8.11 9.85
N ARG A 230 1.05 -7.45 10.95
CA ARG A 230 1.18 -5.99 11.07
C ARG A 230 2.49 -5.62 11.71
N GLY A 231 3.12 -4.54 11.22
CA GLY A 231 4.44 -4.10 11.64
C GLY A 231 5.56 -4.95 11.03
N CYS A 232 6.77 -4.41 10.97
CA CYS A 232 7.94 -5.15 10.49
C CYS A 232 9.13 -5.08 11.44
N GLY A 233 9.11 -4.18 12.43
CA GLY A 233 10.16 -4.04 13.44
C GLY A 233 11.51 -3.50 12.93
N ARG A 234 11.64 -3.16 11.63
CA ARG A 234 12.92 -2.73 11.05
C ARG A 234 13.29 -1.28 11.32
N GLY A 235 12.35 -0.42 11.65
CA GLY A 235 12.65 0.94 12.11
C GLY A 235 13.00 1.96 11.02
N CYS A 236 12.66 1.72 9.76
CA CYS A 236 12.89 2.69 8.66
C CYS A 236 12.19 4.02 8.98
N LYS A 237 12.92 5.13 8.99
CA LYS A 237 12.43 6.43 9.48
C LYS A 237 11.32 7.03 8.59
N PHE A 238 11.35 6.74 7.30
CA PHE A 238 10.38 7.22 6.30
C PHE A 238 9.12 6.35 6.19
N CYS A 239 8.98 5.32 7.00
CA CYS A 239 7.91 4.34 6.85
C CYS A 239 6.92 4.40 8.01
N ASP A 240 5.62 4.53 7.70
CA ASP A 240 4.55 4.52 8.69
C ASP A 240 4.43 3.17 9.44
N VAL A 241 4.77 2.07 8.77
CA VAL A 241 4.78 0.72 9.35
C VAL A 241 5.71 0.60 10.57
N THR A 242 6.75 1.45 10.63
CA THR A 242 7.66 1.52 11.80
C THR A 242 6.94 1.84 13.11
N LEU A 243 5.81 2.54 13.03
CA LEU A 243 5.00 2.92 14.20
C LEU A 243 4.09 1.80 14.69
N ARG A 244 4.02 0.68 13.97
CA ARG A 244 3.16 -0.47 14.29
C ARG A 244 3.96 -1.54 15.01
N SER A 245 3.39 -2.09 16.09
CA SER A 245 3.95 -3.25 16.76
C SER A 245 3.89 -4.49 15.85
N LEU A 246 4.95 -5.29 15.88
CA LEU A 246 5.04 -6.54 15.13
C LEU A 246 4.12 -7.60 15.73
N ARG A 247 3.12 -8.06 14.97
CA ARG A 247 2.13 -9.06 15.35
C ARG A 247 1.74 -9.91 14.15
N TYR A 248 1.27 -11.11 14.38
CA TYR A 248 0.97 -12.10 13.35
C TYR A 248 -0.44 -12.68 13.52
N TYR A 249 -1.09 -13.00 12.41
CA TYR A 249 -2.24 -13.90 12.39
C TYR A 249 -1.73 -15.35 12.40
N SER A 250 -2.42 -16.23 13.12
CA SER A 250 -2.13 -17.66 13.05
C SER A 250 -2.42 -18.22 11.65
N PRO A 251 -1.67 -19.27 11.22
CA PRO A 251 -1.93 -19.92 9.93
C PRO A 251 -3.37 -20.43 9.79
N GLU A 252 -3.97 -20.89 10.88
CA GLU A 252 -5.35 -21.37 10.90
C GLU A 252 -6.35 -20.25 10.60
N LYS A 253 -6.15 -19.06 11.17
CA LYS A 253 -7.00 -17.89 10.91
C LYS A 253 -6.87 -17.42 9.48
N VAL A 254 -5.65 -17.34 8.97
CA VAL A 254 -5.36 -17.00 7.57
C VAL A 254 -6.09 -17.97 6.63
N LYS A 255 -6.03 -19.27 6.92
CA LYS A 255 -6.72 -20.32 6.15
C LYS A 255 -8.22 -20.10 6.11
N LYS A 256 -8.87 -19.84 7.25
CA LYS A 256 -10.32 -19.57 7.33
C LYS A 256 -10.74 -18.40 6.44
N GLU A 257 -9.98 -17.33 6.43
CA GLU A 257 -10.28 -16.16 5.60
C GLU A 257 -10.10 -16.44 4.09
N ILE A 258 -9.08 -17.20 3.71
CA ILE A 258 -8.94 -17.68 2.33
C ILE A 258 -10.14 -18.52 1.92
N GLU A 259 -10.61 -19.40 2.81
CA GLU A 259 -11.80 -20.21 2.53
C GLU A 259 -13.07 -19.36 2.30
N VAL A 260 -13.23 -18.24 3.01
CA VAL A 260 -14.34 -17.29 2.73
C VAL A 260 -14.21 -16.73 1.31
N ASN A 261 -13.00 -16.29 0.92
CA ASN A 261 -12.74 -15.79 -0.43
C ASN A 261 -13.00 -16.83 -1.52
N ILE A 262 -12.66 -18.09 -1.28
CA ILE A 262 -12.94 -19.21 -2.20
C ILE A 262 -14.44 -19.49 -2.26
N LYS A 263 -15.06 -19.79 -1.12
CA LYS A 263 -16.45 -20.30 -1.04
C LYS A 263 -17.47 -19.25 -1.47
N LYS A 264 -17.31 -17.99 -1.05
CA LYS A 264 -18.25 -16.91 -1.36
C LYS A 264 -17.82 -16.04 -2.55
N GLY A 265 -16.52 -15.85 -2.73
CA GLY A 265 -15.97 -15.03 -3.80
C GLY A 265 -15.75 -15.77 -5.11
N GLY A 266 -15.48 -17.08 -5.06
CA GLY A 266 -15.01 -17.84 -6.21
C GLY A 266 -13.58 -17.48 -6.62
N VAL A 267 -12.76 -17.01 -5.68
CA VAL A 267 -11.39 -16.55 -5.92
C VAL A 267 -10.44 -17.73 -5.75
N ASP A 268 -9.60 -18.01 -6.73
CA ASP A 268 -8.64 -19.12 -6.73
C ASP A 268 -7.19 -18.70 -6.39
N ARG A 269 -7.05 -17.52 -5.81
CA ARG A 269 -5.75 -16.95 -5.39
C ARG A 269 -5.84 -16.35 -4.00
N ALA A 270 -4.71 -16.31 -3.29
CA ALA A 270 -4.55 -15.58 -2.05
C ALA A 270 -3.49 -14.48 -2.25
N TRP A 271 -3.92 -13.22 -2.13
CA TRP A 271 -3.01 -12.09 -2.08
C TRP A 271 -2.71 -11.79 -0.61
N ILE A 272 -1.48 -12.12 -0.19
CA ILE A 272 -1.08 -12.06 1.22
C ILE A 272 -0.56 -10.67 1.53
N HIS A 273 -1.34 -9.89 2.27
CA HIS A 273 -0.85 -8.61 2.79
C HIS A 273 0.09 -8.84 3.97
N SER A 274 1.31 -8.37 3.81
CA SER A 274 2.37 -8.40 4.83
C SER A 274 3.13 -7.08 4.79
N ASP A 275 3.57 -6.58 5.93
CA ASP A 275 4.47 -5.41 5.98
C ASP A 275 5.94 -5.81 5.66
N ASP A 276 6.34 -7.03 6.03
CA ASP A 276 7.55 -7.74 5.55
C ASP A 276 7.36 -9.24 5.81
N ILE A 277 7.08 -10.00 4.76
CA ILE A 277 6.77 -11.43 4.91
C ILE A 277 7.91 -12.22 5.59
N PHE A 278 9.17 -11.82 5.37
CA PHE A 278 10.32 -12.54 5.89
C PHE A 278 10.53 -12.38 7.39
N VAL A 279 9.78 -11.51 8.06
CA VAL A 279 9.77 -11.42 9.53
C VAL A 279 8.52 -12.07 10.16
N TYR A 280 7.69 -12.78 9.39
CA TYR A 280 6.54 -13.49 9.92
C TYR A 280 6.99 -14.58 10.92
N GLY A 281 6.28 -14.67 12.05
CA GLY A 281 6.57 -15.65 13.10
C GLY A 281 7.90 -15.43 13.84
N MET A 282 8.57 -14.30 13.64
CA MET A 282 9.78 -13.95 14.37
C MET A 282 9.43 -13.59 15.80
N ASP A 283 10.24 -14.07 16.77
CA ASP A 283 10.09 -13.67 18.15
C ASP A 283 10.45 -12.17 18.31
N PRO A 284 9.51 -11.33 18.73
CA PRO A 284 9.76 -9.90 18.91
C PRO A 284 10.90 -9.56 19.88
N THR A 285 11.24 -10.49 20.81
CA THR A 285 12.32 -10.31 21.78
C THR A 285 13.71 -10.59 21.19
N THR A 286 13.78 -11.34 20.08
CA THR A 286 15.03 -11.75 19.42
C THR A 286 15.23 -11.05 18.06
N THR A 287 14.44 -10.05 17.74
CA THR A 287 14.46 -9.32 16.45
C THR A 287 15.78 -8.58 16.14
N LYS A 288 16.78 -8.67 17.01
CA LYS A 288 18.04 -7.92 16.83
C LYS A 288 18.73 -8.24 15.51
N ASN A 289 18.73 -9.51 15.09
CA ASN A 289 19.39 -9.95 13.86
C ASN A 289 18.42 -10.01 12.66
N MET A 290 17.10 -9.89 12.86
CA MET A 290 16.08 -9.96 11.80
C MET A 290 16.18 -11.22 10.92
N GLU A 291 16.61 -12.35 11.51
CA GLU A 291 16.68 -13.65 10.84
C GLU A 291 15.28 -14.23 10.66
N PRO A 292 14.91 -14.70 9.47
CA PRO A 292 13.59 -15.30 9.22
C PRO A 292 13.33 -16.55 10.06
N ASN A 293 12.11 -16.70 10.56
CA ASN A 293 11.64 -17.95 11.12
C ASN A 293 11.12 -18.85 9.99
N ARG A 294 12.03 -19.69 9.44
CA ARG A 294 11.69 -20.55 8.30
C ARG A 294 10.55 -21.50 8.61
N ASP A 295 10.54 -22.14 9.77
CA ASP A 295 9.51 -23.13 10.12
C ASP A 295 8.12 -22.48 10.19
N ALA A 296 8.00 -21.30 10.79
CA ALA A 296 6.74 -20.55 10.82
C ALA A 296 6.27 -20.11 9.43
N LEU A 297 7.20 -19.71 8.56
CA LEU A 297 6.88 -19.35 7.17
C LEU A 297 6.45 -20.57 6.35
N GLU A 298 7.12 -21.71 6.48
CA GLU A 298 6.73 -22.95 5.80
C GLU A 298 5.36 -23.43 6.28
N GLU A 299 5.07 -23.34 7.59
CA GLU A 299 3.76 -23.64 8.16
C GLU A 299 2.68 -22.73 7.57
N LEU A 300 2.89 -21.41 7.56
CA LEU A 300 1.95 -20.43 6.98
C LEU A 300 1.64 -20.74 5.52
N PHE A 301 2.68 -20.88 4.69
CA PHE A 301 2.48 -21.12 3.25
C PHE A 301 1.87 -22.50 2.97
N THR A 302 2.17 -23.50 3.78
CA THR A 302 1.53 -24.81 3.71
C THR A 302 0.04 -24.72 4.05
N ALA A 303 -0.32 -23.99 5.11
CA ALA A 303 -1.72 -23.74 5.47
C ALA A 303 -2.47 -23.00 4.33
N ILE A 304 -1.86 -21.98 3.74
CA ILE A 304 -2.43 -21.25 2.59
C ILE A 304 -2.69 -22.20 1.42
N MET A 305 -1.70 -22.97 1.00
CA MET A 305 -1.82 -23.87 -0.15
C MET A 305 -2.77 -25.03 0.10
N SER A 306 -2.93 -25.46 1.38
CA SER A 306 -3.91 -26.51 1.74
C SER A 306 -5.37 -26.12 1.47
N THR A 307 -5.68 -24.83 1.30
CA THR A 307 -7.01 -24.34 0.93
C THR A 307 -7.38 -24.63 -0.52
N GLY A 308 -6.42 -25.01 -1.36
CA GLY A 308 -6.61 -25.27 -2.78
C GLY A 308 -6.46 -24.02 -3.67
N VAL A 309 -5.96 -22.92 -3.16
CA VAL A 309 -5.60 -21.76 -4.03
C VAL A 309 -4.50 -22.16 -4.99
N LYS A 310 -4.56 -21.61 -6.21
CA LYS A 310 -3.59 -21.90 -7.27
C LYS A 310 -2.38 -20.99 -7.24
N HIS A 311 -2.59 -19.77 -6.76
CA HIS A 311 -1.57 -18.73 -6.72
C HIS A 311 -1.60 -18.01 -5.38
N THR A 312 -0.42 -17.71 -4.87
CA THR A 312 -0.25 -16.85 -3.70
C THR A 312 0.92 -15.90 -3.91
N ASN A 313 0.74 -14.64 -3.53
CA ASN A 313 1.74 -13.60 -3.65
C ASN A 313 1.78 -12.79 -2.36
N PRO A 314 2.91 -12.74 -1.64
CA PRO A 314 3.09 -11.77 -0.56
C PRO A 314 3.19 -10.35 -1.14
N THR A 315 2.60 -9.37 -0.46
CA THR A 315 2.67 -7.98 -0.95
C THR A 315 4.07 -7.40 -0.81
N HIS A 316 4.71 -7.56 0.36
CA HIS A 316 6.00 -6.96 0.65
C HIS A 316 6.96 -7.94 1.32
N GLY A 317 8.24 -7.73 1.05
CA GLY A 317 9.36 -8.40 1.72
C GLY A 317 10.65 -7.63 1.52
N THR A 318 11.57 -7.74 2.47
CA THR A 318 12.88 -7.11 2.37
C THR A 318 13.87 -7.97 1.59
N LEU A 319 14.79 -7.32 0.89
CA LEU A 319 15.84 -8.01 0.14
C LEU A 319 16.77 -8.80 1.07
N ALA A 320 17.15 -8.21 2.21
CA ALA A 320 17.97 -8.89 3.22
C ALA A 320 17.27 -10.13 3.78
N GLY A 321 15.96 -10.06 4.07
CA GLY A 321 15.19 -11.20 4.54
C GLY A 321 15.13 -12.35 3.53
N ALA A 322 15.11 -12.04 2.24
CA ALA A 322 15.07 -13.06 1.18
C ALA A 322 16.34 -13.93 1.11
N ILE A 323 17.48 -13.44 1.60
CA ILE A 323 18.78 -14.13 1.52
C ILE A 323 19.38 -14.49 2.88
N ALA A 324 18.74 -14.09 3.97
CA ALA A 324 19.26 -14.37 5.32
C ALA A 324 19.23 -15.87 5.68
N ASP A 325 18.36 -16.67 5.07
CA ASP A 325 18.39 -18.13 5.11
C ASP A 325 18.37 -18.66 3.66
N GLU A 326 19.44 -19.29 3.20
CA GLU A 326 19.60 -19.79 1.83
C GLU A 326 18.54 -20.82 1.40
N ARG A 327 17.89 -21.52 2.35
CA ARG A 327 16.86 -22.52 2.09
C ARG A 327 15.45 -21.94 2.07
N LEU A 328 15.24 -20.73 2.60
CA LEU A 328 13.91 -20.18 2.80
C LEU A 328 13.16 -20.01 1.47
N VAL A 329 13.66 -19.17 0.57
CA VAL A 329 12.98 -18.90 -0.72
C VAL A 329 12.83 -20.15 -1.57
N PRO A 330 13.84 -21.04 -1.70
CA PRO A 330 13.68 -22.33 -2.37
C PRO A 330 12.56 -23.21 -1.78
N ASN A 331 12.43 -23.29 -0.47
CA ASN A 331 11.40 -24.10 0.18
C ASN A 331 10.01 -23.49 -0.02
N LEU A 332 9.85 -22.18 0.18
CA LEU A 332 8.59 -21.48 -0.08
C LEU A 332 8.15 -21.64 -1.55
N SER A 333 9.09 -21.60 -2.49
CA SER A 333 8.81 -21.81 -3.91
C SER A 333 8.29 -23.21 -4.21
N LYS A 334 8.82 -24.23 -3.56
CA LYS A 334 8.31 -25.62 -3.66
C LYS A 334 6.89 -25.71 -3.09
N ILE A 335 6.66 -25.16 -1.90
CA ILE A 335 5.34 -25.17 -1.23
C ILE A 335 4.28 -24.48 -2.10
N THR A 336 4.62 -23.33 -2.69
CA THR A 336 3.69 -22.53 -3.51
C THR A 336 3.59 -22.98 -4.96
N ASN A 337 4.32 -24.04 -5.35
CA ASN A 337 4.46 -24.48 -6.74
C ASN A 337 4.91 -23.35 -7.68
N ALA A 338 5.79 -22.47 -7.20
CA ALA A 338 6.37 -21.43 -8.04
C ALA A 338 7.15 -22.04 -9.21
N GLY A 339 7.01 -21.47 -10.38
CA GLY A 339 7.61 -22.02 -11.61
C GLY A 339 7.44 -21.09 -12.81
N PRO A 340 7.89 -21.50 -14.00
CA PRO A 340 7.83 -20.66 -15.20
C PRO A 340 6.43 -20.15 -15.57
N ASN A 341 5.39 -20.92 -15.21
CA ASN A 341 3.99 -20.60 -15.47
C ASN A 341 3.24 -20.10 -14.20
N ASN A 342 3.92 -20.06 -13.06
CA ASN A 342 3.39 -19.62 -11.78
C ASN A 342 4.43 -18.75 -11.07
N LEU A 343 4.63 -17.53 -11.60
CA LEU A 343 5.58 -16.59 -11.04
C LEU A 343 5.00 -15.91 -9.79
N THR A 344 5.82 -15.76 -8.75
CA THR A 344 5.47 -15.03 -7.53
C THR A 344 6.00 -13.61 -7.61
N GLY A 345 5.12 -12.61 -7.56
CA GLY A 345 5.52 -11.19 -7.43
C GLY A 345 5.69 -10.81 -5.97
N ILE A 346 6.69 -10.01 -5.65
CA ILE A 346 6.90 -9.43 -4.32
C ILE A 346 7.41 -8.01 -4.44
N GLN A 347 6.80 -7.07 -3.73
CA GLN A 347 7.31 -5.71 -3.66
C GLN A 347 8.45 -5.65 -2.64
N CYS A 348 9.58 -5.10 -3.07
CA CYS A 348 10.76 -4.92 -2.23
C CYS A 348 11.19 -3.46 -2.24
N GLY A 349 11.34 -2.87 -1.07
CA GLY A 349 11.89 -1.52 -0.96
C GLY A 349 13.40 -1.55 -1.24
N LEU A 350 13.82 -1.09 -2.43
CA LEU A 350 15.21 -0.76 -2.72
C LEU A 350 15.59 0.59 -2.12
N GLU A 351 14.65 1.51 -2.10
CA GLU A 351 14.70 2.90 -1.62
C GLU A 351 15.74 3.75 -2.35
N THR A 352 17.01 3.38 -2.25
CA THR A 352 18.13 4.07 -2.89
C THR A 352 19.31 3.13 -3.09
N GLY A 353 20.19 3.43 -4.01
CA GLY A 353 21.50 2.77 -4.12
C GLY A 353 22.56 3.34 -3.17
N SER A 354 22.26 4.45 -2.49
CA SER A 354 23.21 5.10 -1.61
C SER A 354 23.34 4.38 -0.27
N VAL A 355 24.55 3.90 0.02
CA VAL A 355 24.89 3.29 1.31
C VAL A 355 24.70 4.28 2.44
N ARG A 356 25.10 5.56 2.25
CA ARG A 356 24.93 6.63 3.22
C ARG A 356 23.47 6.84 3.64
N LEU A 357 22.57 6.86 2.68
CA LEU A 357 21.15 7.08 2.96
C LEU A 357 20.52 5.86 3.61
N ILE A 358 20.89 4.66 3.21
CA ILE A 358 20.43 3.43 3.86
C ILE A 358 20.89 3.40 5.31
N GLU A 359 22.15 3.66 5.61
CA GLU A 359 22.68 3.72 6.96
C GLU A 359 21.93 4.77 7.82
N LYS A 360 21.69 5.95 7.26
CA LYS A 360 21.05 7.04 7.99
C LYS A 360 19.56 6.82 8.28
N TYR A 361 18.81 6.24 7.31
CA TYR A 361 17.35 6.20 7.35
C TYR A 361 16.75 4.81 7.48
N ALA A 362 17.51 3.74 7.23
CA ALA A 362 17.00 2.38 7.14
C ALA A 362 18.06 1.30 7.49
N ASP A 363 18.95 1.58 8.43
CA ASP A 363 20.06 0.70 8.83
C ASP A 363 19.62 -0.73 9.15
N ARG A 364 18.56 -0.89 9.94
CA ARG A 364 18.02 -2.22 10.30
C ARG A 364 17.27 -2.91 9.15
N LYS A 365 17.03 -2.24 8.04
CA LYS A 365 16.45 -2.86 6.85
C LYS A 365 17.36 -3.93 6.26
N LEU A 366 18.67 -3.77 6.44
CA LEU A 366 19.68 -4.70 5.96
C LEU A 366 19.96 -5.84 6.92
N ALA A 367 19.54 -5.75 8.18
CA ALA A 367 19.84 -6.80 9.14
C ALA A 367 19.45 -8.20 8.58
N PRO A 368 20.34 -9.20 8.69
CA PRO A 368 21.55 -9.24 9.53
C PRO A 368 22.83 -8.62 8.94
N TYR A 369 22.78 -8.08 7.72
CA TYR A 369 23.94 -7.52 7.02
C TYR A 369 24.25 -6.09 7.45
N GLN A 370 25.46 -5.61 7.08
CA GLN A 370 25.91 -4.24 7.36
C GLN A 370 25.60 -3.30 6.18
N PRO A 371 25.51 -1.98 6.41
CA PRO A 371 25.20 -1.00 5.35
C PRO A 371 26.13 -1.08 4.13
N GLU A 372 27.41 -1.35 4.33
CA GLU A 372 28.41 -1.45 3.26
C GLU A 372 28.17 -2.63 2.31
N GLU A 373 27.42 -3.64 2.76
CA GLU A 373 27.05 -4.80 1.97
C GLU A 373 25.82 -4.56 1.09
N TRP A 374 25.21 -3.35 1.13
CA TRP A 374 23.92 -3.07 0.48
C TRP A 374 23.86 -3.49 -0.98
N HIS A 375 24.86 -3.11 -1.79
CA HIS A 375 24.88 -3.46 -3.21
C HIS A 375 24.94 -4.98 -3.42
N TRP A 376 25.72 -5.68 -2.61
CA TRP A 376 25.79 -7.13 -2.66
C TRP A 376 24.45 -7.77 -2.25
N VAL A 377 23.84 -7.30 -1.16
CA VAL A 377 22.52 -7.77 -0.70
C VAL A 377 21.48 -7.64 -1.81
N VAL A 378 21.43 -6.50 -2.49
CA VAL A 378 20.49 -6.27 -3.59
C VAL A 378 20.73 -7.25 -4.73
N LYS A 379 21.99 -7.44 -5.16
CA LYS A 379 22.35 -8.31 -6.27
C LYS A 379 22.05 -9.78 -5.95
N GLU A 380 22.44 -10.24 -4.76
CA GLU A 380 22.21 -11.63 -4.34
C GLU A 380 20.73 -11.92 -4.14
N ALA A 381 19.97 -10.98 -3.56
CA ALA A 381 18.52 -11.13 -3.42
C ALA A 381 17.80 -11.21 -4.78
N VAL A 382 18.16 -10.40 -5.76
CA VAL A 382 17.60 -10.49 -7.11
C VAL A 382 17.86 -11.85 -7.72
N LYS A 383 19.09 -12.35 -7.60
CA LYS A 383 19.50 -13.66 -8.09
C LYS A 383 18.70 -14.77 -7.42
N THR A 384 18.71 -14.83 -6.07
CA THR A 384 18.00 -15.85 -5.28
C THR A 384 16.51 -15.88 -5.59
N LEU A 385 15.84 -14.72 -5.60
CA LEU A 385 14.44 -14.60 -5.94
C LEU A 385 14.15 -15.12 -7.35
N ASN A 386 14.92 -14.69 -8.35
CA ASN A 386 14.69 -15.08 -9.75
C ASN A 386 14.98 -16.57 -10.02
N GLU A 387 16.00 -17.15 -9.42
CA GLU A 387 16.30 -18.60 -9.52
C GLU A 387 15.15 -19.44 -8.97
N ASN A 388 14.35 -18.87 -8.08
CA ASN A 388 13.20 -19.51 -7.45
C ASN A 388 11.84 -18.99 -7.98
N TYR A 389 11.82 -18.35 -9.15
CA TYR A 389 10.62 -17.84 -9.82
C TYR A 389 9.88 -16.72 -9.09
N TRP A 390 10.58 -15.99 -8.21
CA TRP A 390 10.06 -14.78 -7.60
C TRP A 390 10.56 -13.55 -8.34
N ILE A 391 9.67 -12.57 -8.54
CA ILE A 391 9.96 -11.35 -9.28
C ILE A 391 9.90 -10.16 -8.33
N PRO A 392 11.01 -9.55 -7.95
CA PRO A 392 10.99 -8.34 -7.13
C PRO A 392 10.50 -7.14 -7.93
N ALA A 393 9.57 -6.40 -7.33
CA ALA A 393 9.13 -5.09 -7.79
C ALA A 393 9.71 -4.04 -6.83
N PHE A 394 10.75 -3.35 -7.25
CA PHE A 394 11.42 -2.37 -6.42
C PHE A 394 10.63 -1.08 -6.30
N THR A 395 10.61 -0.52 -5.11
CA THR A 395 10.29 0.88 -4.86
C THR A 395 11.57 1.64 -4.52
N LEU A 396 11.69 2.85 -5.06
CA LEU A 396 12.76 3.79 -4.74
C LEU A 396 12.14 5.07 -4.22
N ILE A 397 12.86 5.79 -3.36
CA ILE A 397 12.44 7.08 -2.82
C ILE A 397 13.35 8.15 -3.40
N MET A 398 12.75 9.10 -4.11
CA MET A 398 13.46 10.28 -4.63
C MET A 398 13.28 11.45 -3.67
N GLY A 399 14.37 12.15 -3.36
CA GLY A 399 14.37 13.29 -2.46
C GLY A 399 14.16 12.92 -1.00
N LEU A 400 14.68 11.77 -0.56
CA LEU A 400 14.51 11.26 0.80
C LEU A 400 14.92 12.32 1.84
N ASP A 401 13.92 12.79 2.61
CA ASP A 401 14.06 13.83 3.64
C ASP A 401 14.74 15.13 3.14
N ASN A 402 14.69 15.39 1.84
CA ASN A 402 15.43 16.47 1.18
C ASN A 402 16.97 16.45 1.46
N ASP A 403 17.52 15.29 1.83
CA ASP A 403 18.93 15.08 2.20
C ASP A 403 19.76 14.44 1.07
N GLU A 404 19.12 14.02 -0.02
CA GLU A 404 19.83 13.42 -1.15
C GLU A 404 20.78 14.39 -1.83
N THR A 405 21.97 13.90 -2.13
CA THR A 405 22.98 14.59 -2.94
C THR A 405 23.05 14.02 -4.35
N PRO A 406 23.65 14.71 -5.33
CA PRO A 406 23.85 14.17 -6.67
C PRO A 406 24.58 12.82 -6.68
N GLU A 407 25.49 12.57 -5.75
CA GLU A 407 26.23 11.30 -5.68
C GLU A 407 25.30 10.14 -5.30
N ASP A 408 24.38 10.36 -4.35
CA ASP A 408 23.38 9.34 -3.96
C ASP A 408 22.50 8.92 -5.16
N GLY A 409 22.11 9.89 -5.98
CA GLY A 409 21.37 9.62 -7.22
C GLY A 409 22.22 8.81 -8.22
N TRP A 410 23.51 9.12 -8.37
CA TRP A 410 24.40 8.35 -9.23
C TRP A 410 24.66 6.94 -8.70
N GLU A 411 24.77 6.73 -7.39
CA GLU A 411 24.88 5.38 -6.80
C GLU A 411 23.66 4.53 -7.15
N THR A 412 22.45 5.10 -7.07
CA THR A 412 21.23 4.41 -7.47
C THR A 412 21.22 4.04 -8.96
N ILE A 413 21.62 4.97 -9.85
CA ILE A 413 21.71 4.73 -11.28
C ILE A 413 22.75 3.63 -11.59
N ARG A 414 23.91 3.67 -10.91
CA ARG A 414 24.96 2.65 -11.05
C ARG A 414 24.48 1.27 -10.64
N LEU A 415 23.83 1.14 -9.47
CA LEU A 415 23.34 -0.14 -8.97
C LEU A 415 22.34 -0.79 -9.93
N ILE A 416 21.36 -0.03 -10.44
CA ILE A 416 20.42 -0.55 -11.44
C ILE A 416 21.14 -1.00 -12.71
N SER A 417 22.13 -0.23 -13.17
CA SER A 417 22.89 -0.54 -14.37
C SER A 417 23.81 -1.76 -14.20
N GLU A 418 24.37 -1.94 -13.01
CA GLU A 418 25.14 -3.13 -12.64
C GLU A 418 24.28 -4.38 -12.62
N LEU A 419 23.08 -4.32 -12.04
CA LEU A 419 22.12 -5.43 -12.11
C LEU A 419 21.80 -5.84 -13.55
N GLU A 420 21.58 -4.87 -14.44
CA GLU A 420 21.31 -5.14 -15.86
C GLU A 420 22.50 -5.83 -16.56
N ARG A 421 23.72 -5.42 -16.22
CA ARG A 421 24.95 -5.92 -16.85
C ARG A 421 25.38 -7.26 -16.28
N GLU A 422 25.36 -7.41 -14.96
CA GLU A 422 25.88 -8.58 -14.25
C GLU A 422 24.87 -9.72 -14.22
N GLN A 423 23.60 -9.39 -14.26
CA GLN A 423 22.49 -10.35 -14.23
C GLN A 423 21.53 -10.12 -15.42
N PRO A 424 21.99 -10.27 -16.66
CA PRO A 424 21.23 -9.89 -17.84
C PRO A 424 19.91 -10.67 -18.02
N ASP A 425 19.78 -11.84 -17.38
CA ASP A 425 18.56 -12.65 -17.40
C ASP A 425 17.61 -12.41 -16.24
N SER A 426 18.00 -11.61 -15.26
CA SER A 426 17.16 -11.29 -14.10
C SER A 426 15.95 -10.47 -14.50
N MET A 427 14.84 -10.76 -13.83
CA MET A 427 13.59 -10.02 -13.97
C MET A 427 13.33 -9.23 -12.68
N PHE A 428 13.22 -7.93 -12.81
CA PHE A 428 12.73 -7.03 -11.77
C PHE A 428 12.07 -5.82 -12.41
N THR A 429 11.29 -5.11 -11.65
CA THR A 429 10.79 -3.77 -12.01
C THR A 429 11.26 -2.76 -10.98
N ALA A 430 11.31 -1.49 -11.33
CA ALA A 430 11.68 -0.42 -10.41
C ALA A 430 10.73 0.77 -10.57
N THR A 431 10.13 1.21 -9.47
CA THR A 431 9.20 2.34 -9.45
C THR A 431 9.78 3.45 -8.58
N PRO A 432 10.21 4.57 -9.17
CA PRO A 432 10.67 5.72 -8.41
C PRO A 432 9.45 6.44 -7.81
N LEU A 433 9.49 6.69 -6.51
CA LEU A 433 8.44 7.37 -5.75
C LEU A 433 8.99 8.64 -5.13
N THR A 434 8.20 9.69 -5.16
CA THR A 434 8.53 10.96 -4.49
C THR A 434 8.44 10.79 -2.97
N PHE A 435 9.41 11.31 -2.24
CA PHE A 435 9.38 11.34 -0.78
C PHE A 435 8.14 12.07 -0.26
N VAL A 436 7.46 11.41 0.68
CA VAL A 436 6.31 11.94 1.41
C VAL A 436 6.63 11.84 2.90
N PRO A 437 6.41 12.91 3.68
CA PRO A 437 6.73 12.95 5.10
C PRO A 437 5.73 12.14 5.93
N ILE A 438 6.08 10.88 6.18
CA ILE A 438 5.32 9.95 7.04
C ILE A 438 6.26 9.22 7.99
N GLY A 439 5.72 8.43 8.91
CA GLY A 439 6.49 7.69 9.89
C GLY A 439 7.21 8.63 10.87
N LEU A 440 8.48 8.37 11.12
CA LEU A 440 9.30 9.22 11.99
C LEU A 440 9.70 10.55 11.34
N LEU A 441 9.48 10.70 10.03
CA LEU A 441 9.76 11.90 9.25
C LEU A 441 8.50 12.74 8.96
N GLU A 442 7.42 12.56 9.72
CA GLU A 442 6.13 13.27 9.54
C GLU A 442 6.26 14.81 9.62
N LYS A 443 7.32 15.31 10.22
CA LYS A 443 7.60 16.77 10.35
C LYS A 443 8.46 17.32 9.23
N SER A 444 8.95 16.48 8.33
CA SER A 444 9.74 16.90 7.17
C SER A 444 8.84 17.51 6.09
N GLU A 445 9.45 18.11 5.09
CA GLU A 445 8.74 18.68 3.95
C GLU A 445 8.59 17.67 2.81
N PHE A 446 7.49 17.76 2.06
CA PHE A 446 7.31 17.00 0.82
C PHE A 446 8.42 17.34 -0.18
N TYR A 447 8.93 16.35 -0.88
CA TYR A 447 9.86 16.60 -1.97
C TYR A 447 9.10 17.06 -3.22
N ASP A 448 9.43 18.25 -3.74
CA ASP A 448 8.89 18.73 -5.02
C ASP A 448 9.78 18.33 -6.20
N ILE A 449 9.40 17.26 -6.86
CA ILE A 449 10.09 16.76 -8.06
C ILE A 449 10.13 17.78 -9.21
N GLY A 450 9.23 18.75 -9.21
CA GLY A 450 9.14 19.78 -10.26
C GLY A 450 10.08 20.97 -10.06
N SER A 451 10.43 21.28 -8.82
CA SER A 451 11.28 22.42 -8.44
C SER A 451 12.71 22.01 -8.06
N GLY A 452 12.96 20.74 -7.80
CA GLY A 452 14.26 20.23 -7.36
C GLY A 452 15.41 20.64 -8.29
N ASP A 453 16.51 21.15 -7.70
CA ASP A 453 17.69 21.62 -8.44
C ASP A 453 18.67 20.50 -8.78
N ASP A 454 18.49 19.32 -8.19
CA ASP A 454 19.31 18.17 -8.46
C ASP A 454 18.85 17.43 -9.73
N PRO A 455 19.64 17.45 -10.81
CA PRO A 455 19.28 16.77 -12.04
C PRO A 455 19.39 15.25 -11.94
N THR A 456 20.07 14.68 -10.92
CA THR A 456 20.25 13.23 -10.78
C THR A 456 18.94 12.54 -10.37
N GLN A 457 18.03 13.23 -9.67
CA GLN A 457 16.70 12.71 -9.36
C GLN A 457 15.88 12.43 -10.64
N LEU A 458 15.95 13.33 -11.62
CA LEU A 458 15.39 13.07 -12.94
C LEU A 458 16.12 11.92 -13.64
N GLY A 459 17.42 11.78 -13.41
CA GLY A 459 18.23 10.67 -13.90
C GLY A 459 17.78 9.32 -13.32
N VAL A 460 17.54 9.24 -12.02
CA VAL A 460 17.00 8.04 -11.35
C VAL A 460 15.64 7.66 -11.95
N MET A 461 14.75 8.63 -12.10
CA MET A 461 13.45 8.41 -12.73
C MET A 461 13.60 7.94 -14.18
N TYR A 462 14.47 8.56 -14.97
CA TYR A 462 14.71 8.18 -16.35
C TYR A 462 15.28 6.74 -16.46
N LYS A 463 16.30 6.40 -15.64
CA LYS A 463 16.92 5.07 -15.64
C LYS A 463 15.96 3.97 -15.23
N THR A 464 15.15 4.18 -14.22
CA THR A 464 14.14 3.21 -13.76
C THR A 464 13.08 2.95 -14.82
N TRP A 465 12.54 3.99 -15.44
CA TRP A 465 11.58 3.81 -16.55
C TRP A 465 12.21 3.20 -17.79
N GLN A 466 13.45 3.58 -18.12
CA GLN A 466 14.21 2.95 -19.22
C GLN A 466 14.34 1.44 -18.96
N HIS A 467 14.71 1.04 -17.73
CA HIS A 467 14.79 -0.35 -17.33
C HIS A 467 13.44 -1.08 -17.52
N ASN A 468 12.37 -0.52 -16.94
CA ASN A 468 11.05 -1.14 -16.98
C ASN A 468 10.57 -1.38 -18.41
N PHE A 469 10.73 -0.41 -19.30
CA PHE A 469 10.28 -0.52 -20.69
C PHE A 469 11.19 -1.39 -21.55
N LYS A 470 12.48 -1.34 -21.34
CA LYS A 470 13.45 -2.06 -22.18
C LYS A 470 13.60 -3.52 -21.74
N TYR A 471 13.72 -3.76 -20.45
CA TYR A 471 14.04 -5.06 -19.89
C TYR A 471 12.83 -5.73 -19.22
N GLY A 472 12.11 -5.04 -18.35
CA GLY A 472 11.03 -5.59 -17.55
C GLY A 472 9.91 -6.17 -18.42
N ILE A 473 9.33 -5.37 -19.29
CA ILE A 473 8.21 -5.79 -20.16
C ILE A 473 8.66 -6.87 -21.15
N LYS A 474 9.82 -6.69 -21.80
CA LYS A 474 10.31 -7.65 -22.80
C LYS A 474 10.56 -9.03 -22.19
N LYS A 475 11.20 -9.09 -21.03
CA LYS A 475 11.56 -10.36 -20.38
C LYS A 475 10.34 -11.05 -19.78
N PHE A 476 9.47 -10.30 -19.12
CA PHE A 476 8.21 -10.81 -18.60
C PHE A 476 7.39 -11.51 -19.70
N MET A 477 7.28 -10.87 -20.87
CA MET A 477 6.56 -11.42 -22.02
C MET A 477 7.23 -12.65 -22.62
N THR A 478 8.56 -12.76 -22.52
CA THR A 478 9.31 -13.89 -23.11
C THR A 478 9.21 -15.14 -22.23
N LYS A 479 9.27 -14.98 -20.89
CA LYS A 479 9.22 -16.12 -19.94
C LYS A 479 7.82 -16.65 -19.70
N THR A 480 6.76 -15.84 -19.83
CA THR A 480 5.37 -16.30 -19.63
C THR A 480 4.82 -17.18 -20.76
N GLY A 481 5.66 -17.69 -21.66
CA GLY A 481 5.31 -18.77 -22.61
C GLY A 481 4.29 -18.42 -23.71
N GLN A 482 3.80 -17.18 -23.79
CA GLN A 482 2.85 -16.74 -24.82
C GLN A 482 3.53 -16.53 -26.18
N LYS A 483 4.24 -17.55 -26.68
CA LYS A 483 4.81 -17.53 -28.03
C LYS A 483 3.65 -17.49 -29.05
N GLY A 484 3.62 -16.47 -29.89
CA GLY A 484 2.89 -16.50 -31.16
C GLY A 484 1.48 -15.90 -31.21
N SER A 485 0.95 -15.22 -30.16
CA SER A 485 -0.37 -14.62 -30.27
C SER A 485 -0.34 -13.20 -30.85
N VAL A 486 -1.32 -12.85 -31.68
CA VAL A 486 -1.55 -11.48 -32.19
C VAL A 486 -1.64 -10.46 -31.04
N ARG A 487 -2.18 -10.87 -29.90
CA ARG A 487 -2.21 -10.08 -28.66
C ARG A 487 -0.80 -9.70 -28.18
N ARG A 488 0.20 -10.60 -28.29
CA ARG A 488 1.60 -10.32 -27.93
C ARG A 488 2.20 -9.23 -28.81
N THR A 489 1.98 -9.31 -30.12
CA THR A 489 2.51 -8.32 -31.07
C THR A 489 1.87 -6.95 -30.85
N ALA A 490 0.55 -6.92 -30.64
CA ALA A 490 -0.18 -5.72 -30.32
C ALA A 490 0.26 -5.10 -28.97
N PHE A 491 0.42 -5.92 -27.92
CA PHE A 491 0.90 -5.45 -26.63
C PHE A 491 2.34 -4.97 -26.65
N ASN A 492 3.25 -5.65 -27.39
CA ASN A 492 4.63 -5.22 -27.58
C ASN A 492 4.71 -3.90 -28.37
N GLY A 493 3.87 -3.72 -29.37
CA GLY A 493 3.74 -2.46 -30.09
C GLY A 493 3.24 -1.34 -29.17
N LEU A 494 2.17 -1.61 -28.43
CA LEU A 494 1.60 -0.67 -27.46
C LEU A 494 2.59 -0.32 -26.33
N ALA A 495 3.27 -1.31 -25.76
CA ALA A 495 4.27 -1.11 -24.71
C ALA A 495 5.48 -0.29 -25.20
N ARG A 496 5.96 -0.52 -26.41
CA ARG A 496 7.02 0.29 -27.02
C ARG A 496 6.58 1.73 -27.26
N THR A 497 5.37 1.91 -27.77
CA THR A 497 4.81 3.25 -28.06
C THR A 497 4.52 3.98 -26.76
N LEU A 498 3.84 3.35 -25.82
CA LEU A 498 3.53 3.95 -24.51
C LEU A 498 4.79 4.16 -23.65
N GLY A 499 5.80 3.28 -23.76
CA GLY A 499 7.07 3.42 -23.06
C GLY A 499 7.96 4.53 -23.59
N GLY A 500 7.92 4.77 -24.90
CA GLY A 500 8.66 5.88 -25.53
C GLY A 500 8.13 7.26 -25.17
N ILE A 501 6.83 7.38 -24.89
CA ILE A 501 6.19 8.65 -24.54
C ILE A 501 6.73 9.23 -23.22
N PRO A 502 6.76 8.48 -22.09
CA PRO A 502 7.31 9.00 -20.84
C PRO A 502 8.79 9.37 -20.94
N LEU A 503 9.61 8.54 -21.55
CA LEU A 503 11.05 8.81 -21.71
C LEU A 503 11.28 10.07 -22.56
N GLY A 504 10.60 10.18 -23.71
CA GLY A 504 10.66 11.38 -24.55
C GLY A 504 10.14 12.63 -23.85
N ALA A 505 9.12 12.50 -23.00
CA ALA A 505 8.64 13.61 -22.17
C ALA A 505 9.68 14.05 -21.13
N MET A 506 10.37 13.09 -20.50
CA MET A 506 11.46 13.40 -19.55
C MET A 506 12.66 14.06 -20.24
N GLU A 507 13.03 13.62 -21.43
CA GLU A 507 14.08 14.26 -22.25
C GLU A 507 13.70 15.70 -22.63
N LYS A 508 12.43 15.92 -23.03
CA LYS A 508 11.93 17.26 -23.31
C LYS A 508 11.89 18.14 -22.06
N PHE A 509 11.56 17.56 -20.93
CA PHE A 509 11.58 18.27 -19.64
C PHE A 509 13.02 18.63 -19.26
N ALA A 510 13.99 17.71 -19.38
CA ALA A 510 15.40 17.96 -19.11
C ALA A 510 15.95 19.12 -19.96
N ARG A 511 15.65 19.12 -21.26
CA ARG A 511 16.02 20.24 -22.15
C ARG A 511 15.47 21.59 -21.72
N ARG A 512 14.21 21.62 -21.24
CA ARG A 512 13.60 22.86 -20.74
C ARG A 512 14.21 23.35 -19.42
N ARG A 513 14.64 22.41 -18.56
CA ARG A 513 15.32 22.73 -17.29
C ARG A 513 16.76 23.21 -17.47
N GLY A 514 17.37 22.93 -18.62
CA GLY A 514 18.67 23.43 -19.00
C GLY A 514 19.79 22.38 -19.09
N PRO A 515 21.00 22.84 -19.48
CA PRO A 515 22.09 21.92 -19.87
C PRO A 515 22.54 20.93 -18.81
N LYS A 516 22.42 21.25 -17.51
CA LYS A 516 22.82 20.32 -16.45
C LYS A 516 21.89 19.10 -16.36
N PHE A 517 20.59 19.29 -16.61
CA PHE A 517 19.61 18.21 -16.63
C PHE A 517 19.76 17.36 -17.91
N GLU A 518 19.97 17.99 -19.05
CA GLU A 518 20.19 17.31 -20.31
C GLU A 518 21.46 16.43 -20.28
N ARG A 519 22.56 16.94 -19.72
CA ARG A 519 23.81 16.18 -19.55
C ARG A 519 23.65 14.90 -18.73
N VAL A 520 22.83 14.91 -17.69
CA VAL A 520 22.57 13.70 -16.88
C VAL A 520 21.87 12.64 -17.74
N ILE A 521 20.82 13.01 -18.48
CA ILE A 521 20.10 12.08 -19.36
C ILE A 521 21.03 11.53 -20.44
N GLU A 522 21.84 12.37 -21.10
CA GLU A 522 22.78 11.92 -22.12
C GLU A 522 23.88 11.00 -21.54
N LYS A 523 24.38 11.28 -20.34
CA LYS A 523 25.31 10.39 -19.65
C LYS A 523 24.70 9.02 -19.37
N ILE A 524 23.42 8.96 -18.96
CA ILE A 524 22.73 7.69 -18.77
C ILE A 524 22.61 6.93 -20.09
N LYS A 525 22.24 7.59 -21.18
CA LYS A 525 22.12 6.99 -22.50
C LYS A 525 23.46 6.44 -23.03
N THR A 526 24.56 7.10 -22.74
CA THR A 526 25.88 6.72 -23.30
C THR A 526 26.63 5.70 -22.47
N ASN A 527 26.57 5.82 -21.13
CA ASN A 527 27.44 5.06 -20.24
C ASN A 527 26.70 3.97 -19.43
N TYR A 528 25.37 3.99 -19.43
CA TYR A 528 24.55 3.11 -18.60
C TYR A 528 23.46 2.41 -19.43
N TRP A 529 23.80 2.13 -20.67
CA TRP A 529 22.97 1.38 -21.63
C TRP A 529 23.23 -0.10 -21.57
#